data_0f050cc12aca1c5d24dba505975f0283
#
_entry.id   0f050cc12aca1c5d24dba505975f0283
#
_cell.length_a   1.000
_cell.length_b   1.000
_cell.length_c   1.000
_cell.angle_alpha   90.00
_cell.angle_beta   90.00
_cell.angle_gamma   90.00
#
_symmetry.space_group_name_H-M   'P 1'
#
loop_
_entity.id
_entity.type
_entity.pdbx_description
1 polymer ?
#
loop_
_entity_poly.entity_id
_entity_poly.type
_entity_poly.pdbx_seq_one_letter_code
_entity_poly.pdbx_strand_id
1 'polypeptide(L)'
;PKNIHKAIDIIVKGKSAPIDSFRVNNHFACMLSGIGLDATIAHRFAEQKRRGLLTYIRISALSFLKTGAYPVSIKTNTDNIIQTDIRFVSIANSNQFGNHVTIAPGASLHDGLLDIVVVQKRNRLLTVMSVLIQILFGKIKPVASASNQKKTILYFQSKEINIENPNLAPLHIDGEPIETAKQIHINITPSALLMIQPL
;
A
#
# COMPACT_ATOMS: atom_id res chain seq x y z
N PRO A 1 9.28 -16.23 -9.76
CA PRO A 1 10.75 -16.32 -9.75
C PRO A 1 11.35 -15.79 -11.05
N LYS A 2 12.54 -15.14 -10.98
CA LYS A 2 13.26 -14.65 -12.17
C LYS A 2 13.91 -15.80 -12.97
N ASN A 3 14.04 -16.97 -12.37
CA ASN A 3 14.58 -18.18 -13.01
C ASN A 3 13.42 -19.00 -13.60
N ILE A 4 13.47 -19.24 -14.91
CA ILE A 4 12.42 -19.96 -15.66
C ILE A 4 12.25 -21.38 -15.15
N HIS A 5 13.35 -22.11 -14.88
CA HIS A 5 13.28 -23.49 -14.37
C HIS A 5 12.59 -23.55 -13.00
N LYS A 6 12.92 -22.61 -12.08
CA LYS A 6 12.20 -22.52 -10.81
C LYS A 6 10.72 -22.15 -10.97
N ALA A 7 10.39 -21.33 -11.96
CA ALA A 7 8.98 -21.01 -12.25
C ALA A 7 8.21 -22.25 -12.69
N ILE A 8 8.78 -23.03 -13.61
CA ILE A 8 8.19 -24.29 -14.10
C ILE A 8 8.08 -25.32 -12.94
N ASP A 9 9.12 -25.45 -12.14
CA ASP A 9 9.09 -26.35 -10.97
C ASP A 9 7.96 -26.00 -9.99
N ILE A 10 7.75 -24.71 -9.72
CA ILE A 10 6.65 -24.26 -8.86
C ILE A 10 5.30 -24.57 -9.49
N ILE A 11 5.13 -24.35 -10.80
CA ILE A 11 3.87 -24.65 -11.50
C ILE A 11 3.57 -26.16 -11.46
N VAL A 12 4.59 -27.01 -11.66
CA VAL A 12 4.42 -28.47 -11.76
C VAL A 12 4.31 -29.15 -10.39
N LYS A 13 5.10 -28.71 -9.40
CA LYS A 13 5.24 -29.36 -8.09
C LYS A 13 4.56 -28.59 -6.96
N GLY A 14 4.27 -27.31 -7.16
CA GLY A 14 3.68 -26.46 -6.13
C GLY A 14 2.28 -26.89 -5.74
N LYS A 15 1.86 -26.47 -4.55
CA LYS A 15 0.49 -26.69 -4.07
C LYS A 15 -0.33 -25.43 -4.22
N SER A 16 -1.57 -25.60 -4.66
CA SER A 16 -2.55 -24.52 -4.65
C SER A 16 -3.02 -24.26 -3.21
N ALA A 17 -2.90 -23.02 -2.77
CA ALA A 17 -3.41 -22.58 -1.47
C ALA A 17 -4.27 -21.31 -1.64
N PRO A 18 -5.32 -21.17 -0.83
CA PRO A 18 -6.14 -19.96 -0.85
C PRO A 18 -5.33 -18.78 -0.30
N ILE A 19 -5.49 -17.63 -0.94
CA ILE A 19 -4.97 -16.36 -0.46
C ILE A 19 -6.10 -15.33 -0.39
N ASP A 20 -5.92 -14.35 0.47
CA ASP A 20 -6.83 -13.23 0.60
C ASP A 20 -6.67 -12.27 -0.59
N SER A 21 -7.72 -11.55 -0.87
CA SER A 21 -7.76 -10.40 -1.77
C SER A 21 -8.55 -9.28 -1.12
N PHE A 22 -8.71 -8.15 -1.81
CA PHE A 22 -9.56 -7.08 -1.30
C PHE A 22 -10.25 -6.32 -2.44
N ARG A 23 -11.23 -5.51 -2.07
CA ARG A 23 -11.89 -4.61 -3.00
C ARG A 23 -11.63 -3.18 -2.62
N VAL A 24 -11.48 -2.34 -3.64
CA VAL A 24 -11.45 -0.88 -3.54
C VAL A 24 -12.65 -0.37 -4.33
N ASN A 25 -13.71 0.01 -3.65
CA ASN A 25 -15.04 0.20 -4.24
C ASN A 25 -15.43 -1.06 -5.04
N ASN A 26 -15.65 -0.92 -6.35
CA ASN A 26 -16.02 -2.02 -7.23
C ASN A 26 -14.80 -2.73 -7.89
N HIS A 27 -13.57 -2.27 -7.63
CA HIS A 27 -12.37 -2.82 -8.23
C HIS A 27 -11.77 -3.91 -7.36
N PHE A 28 -11.30 -4.96 -8.01
CA PHE A 28 -10.59 -6.06 -7.36
C PHE A 28 -9.10 -5.72 -7.22
N ALA A 29 -8.51 -6.11 -6.10
CA ALA A 29 -7.11 -5.90 -5.76
C ALA A 29 -6.51 -7.15 -5.11
N CYS A 30 -5.26 -7.45 -5.44
CA CYS A 30 -4.55 -8.63 -4.90
C CYS A 30 -3.48 -8.28 -3.89
N MET A 31 -2.67 -7.28 -4.19
CA MET A 31 -1.43 -7.03 -3.47
C MET A 31 -1.49 -5.78 -2.62
N LEU A 32 -1.80 -4.64 -3.26
CA LEU A 32 -1.79 -3.36 -2.59
C LEU A 32 -2.62 -2.30 -3.34
N SER A 33 -3.06 -1.29 -2.62
CA SER A 33 -3.62 -0.07 -3.16
C SER A 33 -3.01 1.13 -2.44
N GLY A 34 -2.97 2.28 -3.11
CA GLY A 34 -2.38 3.47 -2.52
C GLY A 34 -3.07 4.75 -2.95
N ILE A 35 -3.10 5.71 -2.03
CA ILE A 35 -3.74 7.02 -2.21
C ILE A 35 -2.70 8.12 -1.97
N GLY A 36 -2.69 9.15 -2.81
CA GLY A 36 -1.84 10.31 -2.68
C GLY A 36 -0.50 10.18 -3.41
N LEU A 37 0.63 10.42 -2.73
CA LEU A 37 1.96 10.40 -3.34
C LEU A 37 2.28 9.06 -4.01
N ASP A 38 1.93 7.96 -3.37
CA ASP A 38 2.13 6.61 -3.88
C ASP A 38 1.44 6.41 -5.24
N ALA A 39 0.16 6.76 -5.31
CA ALA A 39 -0.59 6.74 -6.57
C ALA A 39 -0.01 7.73 -7.60
N THR A 40 0.43 8.92 -7.17
CA THR A 40 1.09 9.87 -8.07
C THR A 40 2.35 9.28 -8.71
N ILE A 41 3.12 8.50 -7.95
CA ILE A 41 4.31 7.80 -8.45
C ILE A 41 3.89 6.71 -9.45
N ALA A 42 2.89 5.89 -9.11
CA ALA A 42 2.37 4.84 -9.99
C ALA A 42 1.87 5.40 -11.32
N HIS A 43 1.06 6.48 -11.29
CA HIS A 43 0.57 7.16 -12.49
C HIS A 43 1.71 7.65 -13.39
N ARG A 44 2.67 8.37 -12.81
CA ARG A 44 3.83 8.90 -13.58
C ARG A 44 4.73 7.79 -14.11
N PHE A 45 4.84 6.68 -13.37
CA PHE A 45 5.66 5.55 -13.80
C PHE A 45 4.98 4.78 -14.94
N ALA A 46 3.65 4.65 -14.92
CA ALA A 46 2.88 4.02 -15.99
C ALA A 46 3.07 4.73 -17.34
N GLU A 47 3.21 6.07 -17.33
CA GLU A 47 3.43 6.89 -18.52
C GLU A 47 4.86 6.77 -19.13
N GLN A 48 5.80 6.13 -18.42
CA GLN A 48 7.20 6.07 -18.86
C GLN A 48 7.41 5.01 -19.94
N LYS A 49 8.04 5.41 -21.03
CA LYS A 49 8.50 4.48 -22.09
C LYS A 49 9.62 3.55 -21.61
N ARG A 50 10.51 4.05 -20.74
CA ARG A 50 11.60 3.26 -20.14
C ARG A 50 11.26 2.95 -18.69
N ARG A 51 11.07 1.66 -18.40
CA ARG A 51 10.84 1.15 -17.04
C ARG A 51 12.14 0.67 -16.42
N GLY A 52 12.29 0.80 -15.11
CA GLY A 52 13.45 0.34 -14.36
C GLY A 52 13.61 1.05 -13.03
N LEU A 53 14.47 0.51 -12.17
CA LEU A 53 14.66 1.01 -10.81
C LEU A 53 15.10 2.48 -10.77
N LEU A 54 16.03 2.90 -11.64
CA LEU A 54 16.50 4.28 -11.70
C LEU A 54 15.39 5.27 -12.09
N THR A 55 14.56 4.88 -13.06
CA THR A 55 13.37 5.67 -13.47
C THR A 55 12.40 5.79 -12.30
N TYR A 56 12.14 4.70 -11.57
CA TYR A 56 11.28 4.69 -10.41
C TYR A 56 11.81 5.61 -9.30
N ILE A 57 13.11 5.51 -8.94
CA ILE A 57 13.74 6.36 -7.92
C ILE A 57 13.64 7.85 -8.30
N ARG A 58 13.94 8.18 -9.57
CA ARG A 58 13.85 9.57 -10.06
C ARG A 58 12.43 10.11 -9.95
N ILE A 59 11.43 9.34 -10.39
CA ILE A 59 10.01 9.74 -10.33
C ILE A 59 9.58 9.90 -8.87
N SER A 60 9.96 8.96 -7.99
CA SER A 60 9.64 9.02 -6.56
C SER A 60 10.20 10.28 -5.92
N ALA A 61 11.47 10.60 -6.15
CA ALA A 61 12.12 11.80 -5.62
C ALA A 61 11.45 13.08 -6.13
N LEU A 62 11.22 13.19 -7.44
CA LEU A 62 10.56 14.36 -8.04
C LEU A 62 9.10 14.50 -7.56
N SER A 63 8.37 13.39 -7.45
CA SER A 63 7.00 13.40 -6.96
C SER A 63 6.94 13.80 -5.49
N PHE A 64 7.84 13.30 -4.66
CA PHE A 64 7.94 13.69 -3.25
C PHE A 64 8.15 15.21 -3.08
N LEU A 65 8.98 15.82 -3.93
CA LEU A 65 9.23 17.26 -3.88
C LEU A 65 8.06 18.10 -4.36
N LYS A 66 7.31 17.62 -5.36
CA LYS A 66 6.25 18.38 -6.03
C LYS A 66 4.86 18.14 -5.45
N THR A 67 4.58 16.93 -4.96
CA THR A 67 3.25 16.57 -4.46
C THR A 67 3.01 17.18 -3.08
N GLY A 68 1.84 17.78 -2.92
CA GLY A 68 1.35 18.31 -1.66
C GLY A 68 0.93 17.22 -0.67
N ALA A 69 0.13 17.60 0.30
CA ALA A 69 -0.58 16.69 1.18
C ALA A 69 -2.08 16.79 0.88
N TYR A 70 -2.80 15.73 1.21
CA TYR A 70 -4.23 15.63 0.99
C TYR A 70 -4.93 15.45 2.33
N PRO A 71 -5.96 16.27 2.65
CA PRO A 71 -6.80 16.02 3.81
C PRO A 71 -7.61 14.75 3.57
N VAL A 72 -7.64 13.87 4.56
CA VAL A 72 -8.46 12.65 4.54
C VAL A 72 -9.05 12.37 5.91
N SER A 73 -10.19 11.66 5.91
CA SER A 73 -10.77 11.05 7.10
C SER A 73 -10.84 9.55 6.86
N ILE A 74 -10.21 8.77 7.73
CA ILE A 74 -10.16 7.30 7.63
C ILE A 74 -10.97 6.73 8.79
N LYS A 75 -12.03 6.01 8.48
CA LYS A 75 -12.85 5.29 9.45
C LYS A 75 -12.55 3.79 9.32
N THR A 76 -12.23 3.13 10.43
CA THR A 76 -11.99 1.69 10.51
C THR A 76 -13.26 0.93 10.91
N ASN A 77 -13.25 -0.38 10.79
CA ASN A 77 -14.35 -1.26 11.26
C ASN A 77 -14.56 -1.21 12.79
N THR A 78 -13.63 -0.66 13.56
CA THR A 78 -13.74 -0.46 15.01
C THR A 78 -14.19 0.97 15.38
N ASP A 79 -14.79 1.69 14.43
CA ASP A 79 -15.25 3.09 14.55
C ASP A 79 -14.17 4.11 14.95
N ASN A 80 -12.90 3.73 14.91
CA ASN A 80 -11.82 4.68 15.05
C ASN A 80 -11.76 5.60 13.83
N ILE A 81 -11.73 6.90 14.07
CA ILE A 81 -11.64 7.92 13.02
C ILE A 81 -10.29 8.62 13.11
N ILE A 82 -9.56 8.64 12.00
CA ILE A 82 -8.28 9.33 11.84
C ILE A 82 -8.50 10.46 10.84
N GLN A 83 -8.51 11.70 11.32
CA GLN A 83 -8.55 12.89 10.47
C GLN A 83 -7.16 13.49 10.39
N THR A 84 -6.58 13.57 9.20
CA THR A 84 -5.21 14.06 9.01
C THR A 84 -4.92 14.47 7.58
N ASP A 85 -3.91 15.33 7.42
CA ASP A 85 -3.28 15.55 6.12
C ASP A 85 -2.27 14.43 5.84
N ILE A 86 -2.46 13.70 4.78
CA ILE A 86 -1.57 12.60 4.38
C ILE A 86 -0.60 13.02 3.27
N ARG A 87 0.58 12.42 3.28
CA ARG A 87 1.42 12.30 2.08
C ARG A 87 0.92 11.16 1.21
N PHE A 88 0.70 10.01 1.84
CA PHE A 88 0.04 8.87 1.21
C PHE A 88 -0.56 7.92 2.26
N VAL A 89 -1.50 7.11 1.81
CA VAL A 89 -1.96 5.90 2.51
C VAL A 89 -1.64 4.72 1.63
N SER A 90 -1.03 3.69 2.19
CA SER A 90 -0.87 2.39 1.54
C SER A 90 -1.72 1.35 2.25
N ILE A 91 -2.49 0.62 1.50
CA ILE A 91 -3.34 -0.49 1.93
C ILE A 91 -2.74 -1.76 1.35
N ALA A 92 -2.16 -2.58 2.20
CA ALA A 92 -1.38 -3.74 1.79
C ALA A 92 -2.04 -5.04 2.25
N ASN A 93 -2.20 -5.96 1.31
CA ASN A 93 -2.53 -7.37 1.55
C ASN A 93 -1.25 -8.21 1.58
N SER A 94 -0.17 -7.73 0.96
CA SER A 94 1.13 -8.37 0.97
C SER A 94 2.22 -7.45 1.51
N ASN A 95 3.30 -8.04 2.02
CA ASN A 95 4.39 -7.28 2.61
C ASN A 95 5.31 -6.59 1.58
N GLN A 96 5.15 -6.86 0.28
CA GLN A 96 6.03 -6.35 -0.76
C GLN A 96 5.38 -5.25 -1.59
N PHE A 97 6.02 -4.11 -1.61
CA PHE A 97 5.67 -2.94 -2.44
C PHE A 97 6.25 -3.00 -3.87
N GLY A 98 6.84 -4.12 -4.24
CA GLY A 98 7.62 -4.28 -5.47
C GLY A 98 9.13 -4.10 -5.22
N ASN A 99 9.92 -4.76 -6.06
CA ASN A 99 11.39 -4.70 -6.07
C ASN A 99 12.06 -4.89 -4.69
N HIS A 100 11.49 -5.76 -3.83
CA HIS A 100 11.93 -6.06 -2.46
C HIS A 100 11.82 -4.89 -1.44
N VAL A 101 11.06 -3.86 -1.75
CA VAL A 101 10.74 -2.80 -0.78
C VAL A 101 9.57 -3.25 0.08
N THR A 102 9.77 -3.37 1.39
CA THR A 102 8.74 -3.74 2.35
C THR A 102 8.14 -2.48 2.96
N ILE A 103 6.82 -2.27 2.77
CA ILE A 103 6.11 -1.14 3.39
C ILE A 103 5.28 -1.58 4.60
N ALA A 104 4.74 -2.78 4.54
CA ALA A 104 3.94 -3.39 5.59
C ALA A 104 4.56 -4.74 5.99
N PRO A 105 5.57 -4.76 6.87
CA PRO A 105 6.32 -5.98 7.19
C PRO A 105 5.48 -7.05 7.91
N GLY A 106 4.36 -6.68 8.49
CA GLY A 106 3.42 -7.61 9.14
C GLY A 106 2.36 -8.19 8.21
N ALA A 107 2.25 -7.69 6.96
CA ALA A 107 1.18 -8.11 6.06
C ALA A 107 1.30 -9.58 5.68
N SER A 108 0.16 -10.26 5.71
CA SER A 108 0.01 -11.69 5.41
C SER A 108 -1.14 -11.91 4.45
N LEU A 109 -0.93 -12.77 3.45
CA LEU A 109 -1.97 -13.14 2.47
C LEU A 109 -3.03 -14.11 3.03
N HIS A 110 -2.97 -14.44 4.34
CA HIS A 110 -3.77 -15.53 4.92
C HIS A 110 -4.43 -15.18 6.26
N ASP A 111 -4.31 -13.94 6.76
CA ASP A 111 -4.79 -13.57 8.10
C ASP A 111 -6.15 -12.86 8.10
N GLY A 112 -6.72 -12.60 6.91
CA GLY A 112 -7.99 -11.91 6.75
C GLY A 112 -7.95 -10.45 7.18
N LEU A 113 -6.76 -9.81 7.13
CA LEU A 113 -6.56 -8.41 7.53
C LEU A 113 -5.85 -7.64 6.42
N LEU A 114 -6.13 -6.35 6.35
CA LEU A 114 -5.38 -5.39 5.57
C LEU A 114 -4.45 -4.61 6.48
N ASP A 115 -3.22 -4.42 6.03
CA ASP A 115 -2.22 -3.62 6.70
C ASP A 115 -2.23 -2.20 6.15
N ILE A 116 -2.58 -1.23 6.98
CA ILE A 116 -2.75 0.17 6.59
C ILE A 116 -1.58 0.98 7.13
N VAL A 117 -0.85 1.61 6.21
CA VAL A 117 0.26 2.51 6.51
C VAL A 117 -0.12 3.93 6.08
N VAL A 118 -0.28 4.82 7.05
CA VAL A 118 -0.61 6.23 6.82
C VAL A 118 0.62 7.07 7.06
N VAL A 119 1.13 7.73 6.03
CA VAL A 119 2.22 8.69 6.16
C VAL A 119 1.65 10.10 6.18
N GLN A 120 1.70 10.71 7.37
CA GLN A 120 1.14 12.04 7.60
C GLN A 120 2.04 13.15 7.05
N LYS A 121 1.43 14.29 6.75
CA LYS A 121 2.16 15.51 6.40
C LYS A 121 2.99 15.97 7.59
N ARG A 122 4.30 15.88 7.47
CA ARG A 122 5.28 16.41 8.41
C ARG A 122 6.39 17.14 7.64
N ASN A 123 7.37 17.68 8.38
CA ASN A 123 8.57 18.21 7.75
C ASN A 123 9.15 17.18 6.76
N ARG A 124 9.41 17.62 5.52
CA ARG A 124 9.84 16.73 4.42
C ARG A 124 11.08 15.92 4.78
N LEU A 125 12.07 16.56 5.42
CA LEU A 125 13.29 15.89 5.83
C LEU A 125 13.03 14.80 6.86
N LEU A 126 12.22 15.07 7.88
CA LEU A 126 11.83 14.09 8.89
C LEU A 126 11.03 12.93 8.28
N THR A 127 10.16 13.21 7.31
CA THR A 127 9.41 12.16 6.62
C THR A 127 10.34 11.24 5.84
N VAL A 128 11.26 11.79 5.04
CA VAL A 128 12.25 10.99 4.28
C VAL A 128 13.10 10.15 5.22
N MET A 129 13.65 10.77 6.27
CA MET A 129 14.45 10.06 7.26
C MET A 129 13.66 8.94 7.95
N SER A 130 12.42 9.19 8.34
CA SER A 130 11.57 8.16 8.96
C SER A 130 11.29 7.00 8.02
N VAL A 131 10.94 7.28 6.76
CA VAL A 131 10.68 6.24 5.76
C VAL A 131 11.94 5.44 5.44
N LEU A 132 13.08 6.12 5.23
CA LEU A 132 14.37 5.45 4.96
C LEU A 132 14.80 4.56 6.12
N ILE A 133 14.74 5.05 7.36
CA ILE A 133 15.08 4.27 8.54
C ILE A 133 14.20 3.03 8.64
N GLN A 134 12.91 3.17 8.38
CA GLN A 134 11.97 2.04 8.48
C GLN A 134 12.19 1.02 7.36
N ILE A 135 12.47 1.46 6.13
CA ILE A 135 12.81 0.55 5.02
C ILE A 135 14.13 -0.19 5.29
N LEU A 136 15.17 0.52 5.75
CA LEU A 136 16.50 -0.06 5.96
C LEU A 136 16.54 -1.01 7.18
N PHE A 137 15.81 -0.72 8.22
CA PHE A 137 15.87 -1.47 9.48
C PHE A 137 14.65 -2.36 9.74
N GLY A 138 13.64 -2.37 8.85
CA GLY A 138 12.46 -3.23 8.96
C GLY A 138 11.65 -3.04 10.25
N LYS A 139 11.76 -1.87 10.91
CA LYS A 139 11.22 -1.62 12.25
C LYS A 139 9.80 -1.06 12.29
N ILE A 140 9.04 -1.17 11.19
CA ILE A 140 7.63 -0.80 11.22
C ILE A 140 6.87 -1.88 12.00
N LYS A 141 6.46 -1.56 13.23
CA LYS A 141 5.57 -2.44 14.01
C LYS A 141 4.16 -1.87 14.02
N PRO A 142 3.13 -2.73 13.88
CA PRO A 142 1.75 -2.29 14.07
C PRO A 142 1.58 -1.63 15.43
N VAL A 143 0.85 -0.53 15.46
CA VAL A 143 0.48 0.14 16.71
C VAL A 143 -0.93 -0.26 17.03
N ALA A 144 -1.15 -0.85 18.19
CA ALA A 144 -2.44 -1.37 18.65
C ALA A 144 -3.56 -0.29 18.75
N SER A 145 -3.21 0.99 18.65
CA SER A 145 -4.18 2.08 18.64
C SER A 145 -3.77 3.17 17.66
N ALA A 146 -4.68 3.48 16.75
CA ALA A 146 -4.54 4.55 15.75
C ALA A 146 -4.52 5.98 16.36
N SER A 147 -4.69 6.12 17.69
CA SER A 147 -4.91 7.41 18.36
C SER A 147 -3.65 8.27 18.52
N ASN A 148 -2.46 7.79 18.17
CA ASN A 148 -1.24 8.55 18.40
C ASN A 148 -0.91 9.49 17.22
N GLN A 149 -1.69 10.58 17.09
CA GLN A 149 -1.58 11.61 16.04
C GLN A 149 -0.20 12.32 15.99
N LYS A 150 0.68 12.09 16.97
CA LYS A 150 2.03 12.69 16.99
C LYS A 150 3.05 11.95 16.13
N LYS A 151 2.75 10.74 15.65
CA LYS A 151 3.68 9.95 14.83
C LYS A 151 3.63 10.36 13.35
N THR A 152 4.77 10.39 12.68
CA THR A 152 4.86 10.63 11.23
C THR A 152 4.22 9.51 10.42
N ILE A 153 4.29 8.28 10.92
CA ILE A 153 3.76 7.08 10.29
C ILE A 153 2.87 6.37 11.30
N LEU A 154 1.63 6.10 10.86
CA LEU A 154 0.69 5.23 11.57
C LEU A 154 0.66 3.90 10.81
N TYR A 155 0.68 2.80 11.55
CA TYR A 155 0.54 1.45 11.02
C TYR A 155 -0.45 0.68 11.88
N PHE A 156 -1.51 0.19 11.27
CA PHE A 156 -2.55 -0.60 11.93
C PHE A 156 -3.17 -1.59 10.95
N GLN A 157 -3.90 -2.58 11.49
CA GLN A 157 -4.63 -3.57 10.70
C GLN A 157 -6.13 -3.33 10.81
N SER A 158 -6.85 -3.63 9.72
CA SER A 158 -8.31 -3.56 9.66
C SER A 158 -8.86 -4.51 8.60
N LYS A 159 -10.07 -5.02 8.82
CA LYS A 159 -10.80 -5.78 7.79
C LYS A 159 -11.46 -4.89 6.75
N GLU A 160 -11.75 -3.67 7.17
CA GLU A 160 -12.49 -2.69 6.38
C GLU A 160 -12.06 -1.29 6.77
N ILE A 161 -11.94 -0.41 5.79
CA ILE A 161 -11.77 1.02 5.99
C ILE A 161 -12.62 1.82 5.01
N ASN A 162 -13.09 2.96 5.46
CA ASN A 162 -13.75 3.97 4.64
C ASN A 162 -12.92 5.24 4.67
N ILE A 163 -12.55 5.75 3.50
CA ILE A 163 -11.73 6.94 3.35
C ILE A 163 -12.52 8.04 2.67
N GLU A 164 -12.70 9.16 3.38
CA GLU A 164 -13.15 10.40 2.78
C GLU A 164 -11.96 11.11 2.14
N ASN A 165 -12.06 11.42 0.86
CA ASN A 165 -11.03 11.98 0.01
C ASN A 165 -11.54 13.25 -0.70
N PRO A 166 -11.81 14.35 0.03
CA PRO A 166 -12.50 15.51 -0.50
C PRO A 166 -11.75 16.19 -1.65
N ASN A 167 -10.42 16.12 -1.64
CA ASN A 167 -9.56 16.75 -2.65
C ASN A 167 -9.14 15.80 -3.76
N LEU A 168 -9.81 14.64 -3.90
CA LEU A 168 -9.55 13.67 -4.97
C LEU A 168 -8.07 13.33 -5.10
N ALA A 169 -7.39 13.01 -3.98
CA ALA A 169 -6.06 12.47 -4.02
C ALA A 169 -6.01 11.27 -4.96
N PRO A 170 -5.01 11.15 -5.84
CA PRO A 170 -4.95 10.07 -6.82
C PRO A 170 -4.91 8.70 -6.15
N LEU A 171 -5.42 7.70 -6.87
CA LEU A 171 -5.59 6.32 -6.41
C LEU A 171 -4.93 5.36 -7.40
N HIS A 172 -4.35 4.27 -6.90
CA HIS A 172 -3.90 3.15 -7.71
C HIS A 172 -4.30 1.82 -7.07
N ILE A 173 -4.41 0.78 -7.88
CA ILE A 173 -4.58 -0.62 -7.45
C ILE A 173 -3.50 -1.46 -8.12
N ASP A 174 -2.76 -2.24 -7.33
CA ASP A 174 -1.69 -3.15 -7.77
C ASP A 174 -0.64 -2.47 -8.70
N GLY A 175 -0.43 -1.15 -8.51
CA GLY A 175 0.47 -0.33 -9.31
C GLY A 175 -0.16 0.31 -10.54
N GLU A 176 -1.40 -0.02 -10.88
CA GLU A 176 -2.11 0.54 -12.04
C GLU A 176 -2.97 1.74 -11.60
N PRO A 177 -2.89 2.87 -12.32
CA PRO A 177 -3.73 4.03 -12.09
C PRO A 177 -5.21 3.71 -12.24
N ILE A 178 -6.03 4.20 -11.31
CA ILE A 178 -7.49 4.15 -11.45
C ILE A 178 -8.11 5.51 -11.15
N GLU A 179 -9.36 5.69 -11.58
CA GLU A 179 -10.14 6.87 -11.25
C GLU A 179 -10.38 6.93 -9.73
N THR A 180 -10.12 8.09 -9.14
CA THR A 180 -10.32 8.30 -7.71
C THR A 180 -11.75 8.77 -7.39
N ALA A 181 -12.16 8.62 -6.15
CA ALA A 181 -13.48 9.04 -5.67
C ALA A 181 -13.38 9.84 -4.36
N LYS A 182 -14.43 10.60 -4.04
CA LYS A 182 -14.55 11.32 -2.76
C LYS A 182 -14.77 10.37 -1.58
N GLN A 183 -15.38 9.21 -1.84
CA GLN A 183 -15.58 8.15 -0.87
C GLN A 183 -14.94 6.88 -1.43
N ILE A 184 -14.04 6.29 -0.66
CA ILE A 184 -13.32 5.07 -1.04
C ILE A 184 -13.56 4.04 0.06
N HIS A 185 -14.28 3.00 -0.30
CA HIS A 185 -14.57 1.86 0.57
C HIS A 185 -13.62 0.72 0.23
N ILE A 186 -12.95 0.18 1.24
CA ILE A 186 -11.96 -0.90 1.07
C ILE A 186 -12.26 -2.01 2.06
N ASN A 187 -12.41 -3.23 1.57
CA ASN A 187 -12.69 -4.40 2.39
C ASN A 187 -11.93 -5.63 1.93
N ILE A 188 -11.44 -6.42 2.89
CA ILE A 188 -10.79 -7.71 2.65
C ILE A 188 -11.81 -8.75 2.20
N THR A 189 -11.39 -9.66 1.33
CA THR A 189 -12.12 -10.86 0.95
C THR A 189 -11.21 -12.05 1.23
N PRO A 190 -11.39 -12.72 2.37
CA PRO A 190 -10.54 -13.84 2.75
C PRO A 190 -10.66 -15.02 1.77
N SER A 191 -9.56 -15.70 1.53
CA SER A 191 -9.48 -16.92 0.70
C SER A 191 -10.09 -16.78 -0.70
N ALA A 192 -10.00 -15.59 -1.28
CA ALA A 192 -10.69 -15.23 -2.54
C ALA A 192 -10.01 -15.77 -3.80
N LEU A 193 -8.73 -16.12 -3.72
CA LEU A 193 -7.93 -16.61 -4.83
C LEU A 193 -7.21 -17.90 -4.46
N LEU A 194 -7.02 -18.76 -5.46
CA LEU A 194 -6.11 -19.89 -5.36
C LEU A 194 -4.78 -19.53 -6.04
N MET A 195 -3.69 -19.60 -5.28
CA MET A 195 -2.35 -19.33 -5.80
C MET A 195 -1.46 -20.55 -5.63
N ILE A 196 -0.73 -20.92 -6.70
CA ILE A 196 0.28 -21.97 -6.61
C ILE A 196 1.48 -21.44 -5.84
N GLN A 197 1.85 -22.13 -4.77
CA GLN A 197 2.94 -21.77 -3.89
C GLN A 197 4.05 -22.84 -3.97
N PRO A 198 5.33 -22.47 -3.77
CA PRO A 198 6.39 -23.45 -3.66
C PRO A 198 6.14 -24.39 -2.46
N LEU A 199 6.58 -25.62 -2.60
CA LEU A 199 6.59 -26.60 -1.49
C LEU A 199 7.60 -26.19 -0.43
#